data_ecaf3fbdc30af9c5826dbbfcfe385b49
#
_entry.id   ecaf3fbdc30af9c5826dbbfcfe385b49
#
_cell.length_a   1.000
_cell.length_b   1.000
_cell.length_c   1.000
_cell.angle_alpha   90.00
_cell.angle_beta   90.00
_cell.angle_gamma   90.00
#
_symmetry.space_group_name_H-M   'P 1'
#
loop_
_entity.id
_entity.type
_entity.pdbx_description
1 polymer ?
#
loop_
_entity_poly.entity_id
_entity_poly.type
_entity_poly.pdbx_seq_one_letter_code
_entity_poly.pdbx_strand_id
1 'polypeptide(L)'
;MAKLAYCCRMAMLAFVLILFMPSSSNAVGPSILDAIKARGVLLWGSDSEGGAPYVFPDPKDPSKLIGFELDIVDAIAKQLGVKAQLVQTAWDSLIPALERGDYDMAMNGLEIIPEREKRVLFSRPYYVYTLQLMVRKGEERIKTIHDLSGKKVGTLAGAVAHDMLKNIGGVDIRSYSAAWPYEDLAIGRLDAVFLDTPITVYYGKPDTRLKYAGPPEGEGFYGIAMRKNDVELKKLADSVIDRLLRTGEMKRIYERWGLWDKPQAKLFTVTSPTDAGGQFRSESADAPLQTFLPSLLKGAGITIFLSVFSMALAILLGIFVTLTRLYGAAPLRAVAASYVEIYRGTPLLIQLFILYYGLPNIGIVMSPLAAAIIGLGMNYAAYEAEVYRAGLEAVPKGQMEAALSLGMPRSVALRRVVFPQAFRVSLPAVTNDFVALFKDSSIVSVIAMVELTKTYGILAATTLRYFELGLIVAVLYFGMSYPLSIVARKLERKLKGQK
;
A
#
# COMPACT_ATOMS: atom_id res chain seq x y z
N MET A 1 6.91 -24.58 -34.86
CA MET A 1 7.09 -23.31 -34.06
C MET A 1 6.34 -22.12 -34.65
N ALA A 2 6.28 -21.89 -35.94
CA ALA A 2 5.55 -20.75 -36.53
C ALA A 2 4.02 -20.74 -36.27
N LYS A 3 3.34 -21.89 -36.30
CA LYS A 3 1.90 -21.99 -36.03
C LYS A 3 1.52 -21.69 -34.57
N LEU A 4 2.38 -22.03 -33.60
CA LEU A 4 2.15 -21.74 -32.18
C LEU A 4 2.30 -20.22 -31.88
N ALA A 5 3.27 -19.55 -32.53
CA ALA A 5 3.46 -18.10 -32.41
C ALA A 5 2.31 -17.30 -33.04
N TYR A 6 1.70 -17.85 -34.13
CA TYR A 6 0.53 -17.24 -34.76
C TYR A 6 -0.74 -17.36 -33.89
N CYS A 7 -0.98 -18.56 -33.29
CA CYS A 7 -2.09 -18.74 -32.34
C CYS A 7 -1.95 -17.86 -31.08
N CYS A 8 -0.75 -17.68 -30.51
CA CYS A 8 -0.54 -16.77 -29.36
C CYS A 8 -0.78 -15.32 -29.76
N ARG A 9 -0.37 -14.86 -30.95
CA ARG A 9 -0.66 -13.52 -31.45
C ARG A 9 -2.15 -13.26 -31.69
N MET A 10 -2.87 -14.24 -32.26
CA MET A 10 -4.32 -14.15 -32.48
C MET A 10 -5.09 -14.16 -31.14
N ALA A 11 -4.68 -15.00 -30.19
CA ALA A 11 -5.28 -15.04 -28.85
C ALA A 11 -5.03 -13.73 -28.07
N MET A 12 -3.86 -13.13 -28.20
CA MET A 12 -3.54 -11.83 -27.58
C MET A 12 -4.32 -10.67 -28.24
N LEU A 13 -4.51 -10.69 -29.55
CA LEU A 13 -5.34 -9.71 -30.27
C LEU A 13 -6.83 -9.89 -29.94
N ALA A 14 -7.33 -11.13 -29.83
CA ALA A 14 -8.71 -11.41 -29.44
C ALA A 14 -8.99 -10.98 -27.99
N PHE A 15 -8.04 -11.19 -27.08
CA PHE A 15 -8.15 -10.73 -25.67
C PHE A 15 -8.16 -9.21 -25.56
N VAL A 16 -7.38 -8.50 -26.38
CA VAL A 16 -7.38 -7.03 -26.45
C VAL A 16 -8.68 -6.50 -27.06
N LEU A 17 -9.25 -7.18 -28.07
CA LEU A 17 -10.51 -6.77 -28.71
C LEU A 17 -11.74 -6.98 -27.81
N ILE A 18 -11.74 -7.99 -26.94
CA ILE A 18 -12.83 -8.21 -25.95
C ILE A 18 -12.86 -7.14 -24.88
N LEU A 19 -11.70 -6.52 -24.55
CA LEU A 19 -11.59 -5.41 -23.60
C LEU A 19 -12.11 -4.05 -24.15
N PHE A 20 -12.38 -3.96 -25.46
CA PHE A 20 -12.80 -2.71 -26.13
C PHE A 20 -14.21 -2.77 -26.73
N MET A 21 -15.08 -3.68 -26.30
CA MET A 21 -16.48 -3.59 -26.69
C MET A 21 -17.18 -2.48 -25.88
N PRO A 22 -17.59 -1.39 -26.50
CA PRO A 22 -18.38 -0.38 -25.80
C PRO A 22 -19.76 -0.98 -25.50
N SER A 23 -20.10 -1.09 -24.23
CA SER A 23 -21.47 -1.38 -23.79
C SER A 23 -22.32 -0.14 -24.02
N SER A 24 -22.86 0.02 -25.20
CA SER A 24 -23.86 1.04 -25.51
C SER A 24 -25.26 0.50 -25.22
N SER A 25 -25.81 0.84 -24.06
CA SER A 25 -27.26 0.85 -23.86
C SER A 25 -27.67 2.17 -23.22
N ASN A 26 -28.13 3.11 -24.05
CA ASN A 26 -28.92 4.26 -23.63
C ASN A 26 -30.36 3.83 -23.33
N ALA A 27 -30.56 3.05 -22.30
CA ALA A 27 -31.85 2.97 -21.62
C ALA A 27 -31.74 3.89 -20.41
N VAL A 28 -32.67 4.83 -20.25
CA VAL A 28 -32.87 5.57 -19.00
C VAL A 28 -33.19 4.49 -17.95
N GLY A 29 -32.17 4.01 -17.27
CA GLY A 29 -32.31 3.04 -16.19
C GLY A 29 -33.09 3.65 -15.02
N PRO A 30 -33.60 2.83 -14.09
CA PRO A 30 -34.25 3.32 -12.89
C PRO A 30 -33.33 4.31 -12.17
N SER A 31 -33.91 5.36 -11.57
CA SER A 31 -33.20 6.32 -10.73
C SER A 31 -32.31 5.58 -9.72
N ILE A 32 -31.12 6.11 -9.43
CA ILE A 32 -30.23 5.55 -8.41
C ILE A 32 -30.96 5.34 -7.08
N LEU A 33 -31.87 6.26 -6.72
CA LEU A 33 -32.67 6.15 -5.49
C LEU A 33 -33.64 4.97 -5.55
N ASP A 34 -34.25 4.71 -6.70
CA ASP A 34 -35.16 3.56 -6.88
C ASP A 34 -34.38 2.24 -6.84
N ALA A 35 -33.19 2.20 -7.42
CA ALA A 35 -32.31 1.03 -7.36
C ALA A 35 -31.88 0.73 -5.92
N ILE A 36 -31.50 1.75 -5.12
CA ILE A 36 -31.15 1.60 -3.71
C ILE A 36 -32.37 1.10 -2.91
N LYS A 37 -33.54 1.69 -3.12
CA LYS A 37 -34.77 1.27 -2.42
C LYS A 37 -35.19 -0.15 -2.77
N ALA A 38 -35.13 -0.51 -4.06
CA ALA A 38 -35.46 -1.87 -4.52
C ALA A 38 -34.50 -2.93 -3.93
N ARG A 39 -33.21 -2.58 -3.78
CA ARG A 39 -32.20 -3.43 -3.12
C ARG A 39 -32.36 -3.47 -1.59
N GLY A 40 -33.00 -2.45 -0.99
CA GLY A 40 -33.19 -2.31 0.46
C GLY A 40 -31.91 -1.94 1.24
N VAL A 41 -30.82 -1.61 0.53
CA VAL A 41 -29.51 -1.32 1.11
C VAL A 41 -28.84 -0.18 0.36
N LEU A 42 -28.30 0.80 1.12
CA LEU A 42 -27.38 1.83 0.63
C LEU A 42 -25.94 1.30 0.78
N LEU A 43 -25.25 1.03 -0.32
CA LEU A 43 -23.84 0.65 -0.31
C LEU A 43 -22.96 1.90 -0.24
N TRP A 44 -22.03 1.92 0.70
CA TRP A 44 -21.08 3.04 0.81
C TRP A 44 -19.65 2.54 1.00
N GLY A 45 -18.72 3.13 0.23
CA GLY A 45 -17.31 2.81 0.27
C GLY A 45 -16.60 3.61 1.35
N SER A 46 -15.83 2.94 2.20
CA SER A 46 -14.98 3.54 3.20
C SER A 46 -13.86 2.59 3.62
N ASP A 47 -12.81 3.13 4.23
CA ASP A 47 -11.71 2.35 4.78
C ASP A 47 -11.84 2.25 6.30
N SER A 48 -12.24 1.08 6.78
CA SER A 48 -12.34 0.80 8.21
C SER A 48 -11.04 0.28 8.83
N GLU A 49 -10.02 0.00 8.00
CA GLU A 49 -8.71 -0.45 8.45
C GLU A 49 -7.81 0.76 8.78
N GLY A 50 -7.88 1.23 10.02
CA GLY A 50 -7.20 2.46 10.44
C GLY A 50 -8.02 3.73 10.18
N GLY A 51 -9.29 3.59 9.85
CA GLY A 51 -10.22 4.67 9.54
C GLY A 51 -10.83 5.39 10.76
N ALA A 52 -10.33 5.19 11.96
CA ALA A 52 -10.79 5.95 13.12
C ALA A 52 -10.36 7.42 13.02
N PRO A 53 -11.24 8.37 13.39
CA PRO A 53 -12.57 8.23 13.98
C PRO A 53 -13.73 8.20 12.96
N TYR A 54 -13.46 8.06 11.66
CA TYR A 54 -14.47 8.10 10.58
C TYR A 54 -15.40 6.88 10.64
N VAL A 55 -14.83 5.70 10.40
CA VAL A 55 -15.47 4.40 10.58
C VAL A 55 -14.42 3.34 10.93
N PHE A 56 -14.68 2.53 11.95
CA PHE A 56 -13.74 1.51 12.40
C PHE A 56 -14.45 0.48 13.30
N PRO A 57 -13.88 -0.73 13.51
CA PRO A 57 -14.41 -1.71 14.43
C PRO A 57 -14.43 -1.19 15.88
N ASP A 58 -15.53 -1.41 16.61
CA ASP A 58 -15.61 -1.07 18.03
C ASP A 58 -14.55 -1.87 18.81
N PRO A 59 -13.64 -1.22 19.56
CA PRO A 59 -12.66 -1.94 20.38
C PRO A 59 -13.27 -2.89 21.41
N LYS A 60 -14.54 -2.68 21.80
CA LYS A 60 -15.26 -3.54 22.75
C LYS A 60 -16.00 -4.70 22.07
N ASP A 61 -16.40 -4.52 20.83
CA ASP A 61 -17.11 -5.51 20.02
C ASP A 61 -16.69 -5.36 18.55
N PRO A 62 -15.57 -5.98 18.13
CA PRO A 62 -15.04 -5.82 16.77
C PRO A 62 -15.97 -6.27 15.64
N SER A 63 -17.09 -6.94 15.96
CA SER A 63 -18.13 -7.27 14.98
C SER A 63 -18.99 -6.07 14.59
N LYS A 64 -18.93 -4.98 15.35
CA LYS A 64 -19.65 -3.74 15.12
C LYS A 64 -18.73 -2.64 14.61
N LEU A 65 -19.24 -1.83 13.70
CA LEU A 65 -18.58 -0.61 13.28
C LEU A 65 -19.11 0.57 14.08
N ILE A 66 -18.21 1.50 14.37
CA ILE A 66 -18.50 2.79 15.00
C ILE A 66 -17.74 3.89 14.25
N GLY A 67 -18.12 5.14 14.44
CA GLY A 67 -17.45 6.29 13.84
C GLY A 67 -18.42 7.44 13.56
N PHE A 68 -17.90 8.67 13.49
CA PHE A 68 -18.78 9.83 13.27
C PHE A 68 -19.40 9.85 11.87
N GLU A 69 -18.72 9.29 10.87
CA GLU A 69 -19.26 9.20 9.52
C GLU A 69 -20.33 8.11 9.39
N LEU A 70 -20.19 7.01 10.13
CA LEU A 70 -21.24 6.00 10.19
C LEU A 70 -22.55 6.59 10.69
N ASP A 71 -22.52 7.46 11.72
CA ASP A 71 -23.72 8.15 12.22
C ASP A 71 -24.39 9.00 11.11
N ILE A 72 -23.60 9.65 10.24
CA ILE A 72 -24.11 10.46 9.12
C ILE A 72 -24.69 9.55 8.02
N VAL A 73 -24.00 8.48 7.68
CA VAL A 73 -24.46 7.50 6.66
C VAL A 73 -25.76 6.84 7.09
N ASP A 74 -25.88 6.48 8.37
CA ASP A 74 -27.11 5.89 8.92
C ASP A 74 -28.29 6.88 8.85
N ALA A 75 -28.04 8.19 9.04
CA ALA A 75 -29.07 9.20 8.86
C ALA A 75 -29.53 9.31 7.40
N ILE A 76 -28.62 9.14 6.42
CA ILE A 76 -28.95 9.12 4.98
C ILE A 76 -29.74 7.86 4.65
N ALA A 77 -29.29 6.69 5.09
CA ALA A 77 -29.98 5.42 4.85
C ALA A 77 -31.39 5.40 5.47
N LYS A 78 -31.54 5.95 6.67
CA LYS A 78 -32.83 6.12 7.34
C LYS A 78 -33.79 7.01 6.53
N GLN A 79 -33.29 8.09 5.92
CA GLN A 79 -34.11 8.95 5.06
C GLN A 79 -34.61 8.24 3.80
N LEU A 80 -33.84 7.26 3.30
CA LEU A 80 -34.22 6.38 2.18
C LEU A 80 -35.13 5.23 2.59
N GLY A 81 -35.25 4.94 3.90
CA GLY A 81 -35.95 3.76 4.41
C GLY A 81 -35.21 2.44 4.18
N VAL A 82 -33.89 2.47 4.10
CA VAL A 82 -33.00 1.32 3.85
C VAL A 82 -31.94 1.20 4.95
N LYS A 83 -31.16 0.11 4.92
CA LYS A 83 -29.98 -0.07 5.79
C LYS A 83 -28.71 0.43 5.07
N ALA A 84 -27.76 0.98 5.83
CA ALA A 84 -26.42 1.23 5.32
C ALA A 84 -25.58 -0.05 5.39
N GLN A 85 -24.76 -0.29 4.35
CA GLN A 85 -23.79 -1.38 4.31
C GLN A 85 -22.44 -0.86 3.81
N LEU A 86 -21.42 -1.04 4.63
CA LEU A 86 -20.05 -0.70 4.28
C LEU A 86 -19.52 -1.67 3.21
N VAL A 87 -18.85 -1.11 2.20
CA VAL A 87 -17.99 -1.83 1.28
C VAL A 87 -16.55 -1.41 1.59
N GLN A 88 -15.83 -2.29 2.28
CA GLN A 88 -14.43 -2.05 2.64
C GLN A 88 -13.60 -1.76 1.40
N THR A 89 -12.96 -0.60 1.37
CA THR A 89 -12.14 -0.14 0.25
C THR A 89 -11.01 0.72 0.79
N ALA A 90 -9.77 0.44 0.40
CA ALA A 90 -8.63 1.26 0.79
C ALA A 90 -8.84 2.72 0.37
N TRP A 91 -8.43 3.66 1.22
CA TRP A 91 -8.71 5.10 1.07
C TRP A 91 -8.31 5.67 -0.29
N ASP A 92 -7.14 5.30 -0.79
CA ASP A 92 -6.62 5.73 -2.09
C ASP A 92 -7.41 5.17 -3.29
N SER A 93 -8.18 4.11 -3.08
CA SER A 93 -8.98 3.42 -4.09
C SER A 93 -10.46 3.79 -4.08
N LEU A 94 -10.91 4.67 -3.15
CA LEU A 94 -12.31 5.03 -2.98
C LEU A 94 -12.93 5.65 -4.25
N ILE A 95 -12.27 6.62 -4.88
CA ILE A 95 -12.83 7.25 -6.09
C ILE A 95 -12.86 6.29 -7.28
N PRO A 96 -11.79 5.54 -7.60
CA PRO A 96 -11.84 4.53 -8.66
C PRO A 96 -12.91 3.46 -8.49
N ALA A 97 -13.12 2.98 -7.26
CA ALA A 97 -14.13 1.98 -6.96
C ALA A 97 -15.57 2.54 -7.09
N LEU A 98 -15.77 3.80 -6.67
CA LEU A 98 -17.03 4.52 -6.88
C LEU A 98 -17.38 4.64 -8.38
N GLU A 99 -16.39 5.02 -9.20
CA GLU A 99 -16.58 5.14 -10.65
C GLU A 99 -16.92 3.82 -11.33
N ARG A 100 -16.35 2.70 -10.84
CA ARG A 100 -16.73 1.35 -11.32
C ARG A 100 -18.13 0.93 -10.91
N GLY A 101 -18.73 1.59 -9.89
CA GLY A 101 -20.05 1.26 -9.37
C GLY A 101 -20.05 0.18 -8.28
N ASP A 102 -18.92 -0.03 -7.59
CA ASP A 102 -18.80 -1.00 -6.52
C ASP A 102 -19.72 -0.65 -5.33
N TYR A 103 -20.08 0.63 -5.20
CA TYR A 103 -21.03 1.18 -4.21
C TYR A 103 -21.70 2.46 -4.73
N ASP A 104 -22.65 2.97 -3.95
CA ASP A 104 -23.48 4.12 -4.35
C ASP A 104 -22.81 5.46 -4.04
N MET A 105 -22.11 5.54 -2.90
CA MET A 105 -21.39 6.74 -2.45
C MET A 105 -20.13 6.37 -1.69
N ALA A 106 -19.16 7.28 -1.60
CA ALA A 106 -17.94 7.12 -0.83
C ALA A 106 -17.82 8.22 0.23
N MET A 107 -17.38 7.83 1.43
CA MET A 107 -17.17 8.72 2.56
C MET A 107 -16.06 8.16 3.45
N ASN A 108 -15.01 8.92 3.68
CA ASN A 108 -13.89 8.59 4.59
C ASN A 108 -12.93 9.79 4.65
N GLY A 109 -13.40 10.93 5.15
CA GLY A 109 -12.59 12.15 5.15
C GLY A 109 -12.14 12.58 3.76
N LEU A 110 -12.99 12.41 2.74
CA LEU A 110 -12.64 12.78 1.37
C LEU A 110 -12.63 14.30 1.22
N GLU A 111 -11.43 14.87 1.03
CA GLU A 111 -11.26 16.30 0.83
C GLU A 111 -11.87 16.74 -0.51
N ILE A 112 -12.65 17.81 -0.47
CA ILE A 112 -13.20 18.46 -1.67
C ILE A 112 -12.06 19.27 -2.30
N ILE A 113 -11.48 18.72 -3.37
CA ILE A 113 -10.42 19.34 -4.14
C ILE A 113 -10.75 19.32 -5.64
N PRO A 114 -10.28 20.29 -6.44
CA PRO A 114 -10.64 20.41 -7.86
C PRO A 114 -10.39 19.15 -8.69
N GLU A 115 -9.33 18.41 -8.37
CA GLU A 115 -8.96 17.18 -9.07
C GLU A 115 -10.03 16.09 -8.91
N ARG A 116 -10.56 15.94 -7.68
CA ARG A 116 -11.64 14.98 -7.40
C ARG A 116 -12.97 15.47 -7.94
N GLU A 117 -13.24 16.79 -7.88
CA GLU A 117 -14.47 17.38 -8.45
C GLU A 117 -14.57 17.20 -9.98
N LYS A 118 -13.45 17.08 -10.70
CA LYS A 118 -13.47 16.74 -12.13
C LYS A 118 -14.06 15.34 -12.38
N ARG A 119 -13.94 14.42 -11.45
CA ARG A 119 -14.30 13.00 -11.60
C ARG A 119 -15.63 12.62 -10.95
N VAL A 120 -15.93 13.17 -9.79
CA VAL A 120 -17.12 12.84 -8.98
C VAL A 120 -17.93 14.07 -8.64
N LEU A 121 -19.18 13.86 -8.17
CA LEU A 121 -19.95 14.88 -7.48
C LEU A 121 -19.63 14.81 -5.99
N PHE A 122 -19.53 15.96 -5.34
CA PHE A 122 -19.52 16.03 -3.89
C PHE A 122 -20.84 16.57 -3.35
N SER A 123 -21.26 16.08 -2.19
CA SER A 123 -22.28 16.70 -1.38
C SER A 123 -21.84 18.10 -0.95
N ARG A 124 -22.75 18.88 -0.37
CA ARG A 124 -22.32 19.99 0.47
C ARG A 124 -21.31 19.49 1.53
N PRO A 125 -20.40 20.36 2.02
CA PRO A 125 -19.50 20.00 3.09
C PRO A 125 -20.22 19.49 4.34
N TYR A 126 -19.72 18.36 4.90
CA TYR A 126 -20.20 17.86 6.18
C TYR A 126 -19.21 18.10 7.33
N TYR A 127 -17.92 18.31 7.05
CA TYR A 127 -16.89 18.58 8.04
C TYR A 127 -15.88 19.60 7.53
N VAL A 128 -15.37 20.46 8.44
CA VAL A 128 -14.23 21.35 8.16
C VAL A 128 -13.01 20.76 8.81
N TYR A 129 -12.07 20.27 8.00
CA TYR A 129 -10.81 19.77 8.54
C TYR A 129 -9.75 20.86 8.60
N THR A 130 -8.82 20.69 9.52
CA THR A 130 -7.53 21.37 9.57
C THR A 130 -6.44 20.33 9.67
N LEU A 131 -5.20 20.71 9.35
CA LEU A 131 -4.05 19.83 9.43
C LEU A 131 -3.25 20.14 10.69
N GLN A 132 -2.87 19.11 11.41
CA GLN A 132 -2.17 19.27 12.68
C GLN A 132 -0.78 18.64 12.63
N LEU A 133 0.22 19.43 13.01
CA LEU A 133 1.57 18.94 13.18
C LEU A 133 1.73 18.33 14.57
N MET A 134 2.32 17.13 14.63
CA MET A 134 2.67 16.45 15.88
C MET A 134 4.13 16.05 15.91
N VAL A 135 4.71 16.13 17.12
CA VAL A 135 6.10 15.78 17.41
C VAL A 135 6.19 14.98 18.70
N ARG A 136 7.35 14.38 18.98
CA ARG A 136 7.61 13.78 20.30
C ARG A 136 7.63 14.84 21.39
N LYS A 137 7.25 14.48 22.60
CA LYS A 137 7.09 15.39 23.74
C LYS A 137 8.34 16.24 24.04
N GLY A 138 9.54 15.69 23.82
CA GLY A 138 10.83 16.39 24.03
C GLY A 138 11.32 17.22 22.84
N GLU A 139 10.60 17.26 21.71
CA GLU A 139 11.02 18.06 20.54
C GLU A 139 10.57 19.53 20.71
N GLU A 140 11.52 20.47 20.69
CA GLU A 140 11.27 21.91 20.86
C GLU A 140 11.64 22.76 19.63
N ARG A 141 12.33 22.14 18.63
CA ARG A 141 12.83 22.85 17.44
C ARG A 141 11.80 22.93 16.32
N ILE A 142 10.85 21.98 16.28
CA ILE A 142 9.79 21.91 15.26
C ILE A 142 8.54 22.54 15.87
N LYS A 143 8.13 23.70 15.36
CA LYS A 143 6.97 24.48 15.83
C LYS A 143 5.96 24.75 14.72
N THR A 144 6.40 24.76 13.48
CA THR A 144 5.59 25.02 12.28
C THR A 144 5.99 24.10 11.16
N ILE A 145 5.21 24.04 10.09
CA ILE A 145 5.55 23.26 8.89
C ILE A 145 6.82 23.77 8.20
N HIS A 146 7.21 25.00 8.40
CA HIS A 146 8.44 25.57 7.83
C HIS A 146 9.72 25.03 8.49
N ASP A 147 9.62 24.45 9.68
CA ASP A 147 10.75 23.84 10.40
C ASP A 147 11.04 22.40 9.93
N LEU A 148 10.29 21.90 8.93
CA LEU A 148 10.34 20.50 8.48
C LEU A 148 11.41 20.21 7.42
N SER A 149 12.15 21.21 6.95
CA SER A 149 13.24 20.98 5.99
C SER A 149 14.30 20.02 6.55
N GLY A 150 14.64 18.98 5.80
CA GLY A 150 15.55 17.91 6.21
C GLY A 150 15.00 16.94 7.26
N LYS A 151 13.72 17.05 7.66
CA LYS A 151 13.07 16.19 8.64
C LYS A 151 12.32 15.05 7.98
N LYS A 152 12.21 13.91 8.69
CA LYS A 152 11.39 12.77 8.30
C LYS A 152 9.96 12.99 8.79
N VAL A 153 9.04 13.24 7.87
CA VAL A 153 7.65 13.58 8.21
C VAL A 153 6.70 12.51 7.68
N GLY A 154 5.91 11.94 8.59
CA GLY A 154 4.87 10.97 8.27
C GLY A 154 3.58 11.65 7.83
N THR A 155 2.96 11.16 6.76
CA THR A 155 1.64 11.61 6.27
C THR A 155 0.96 10.49 5.47
N LEU A 156 -0.32 10.68 5.10
CA LEU A 156 -1.04 9.75 4.22
C LEU A 156 -0.77 10.07 2.75
N ALA A 157 -0.61 9.02 1.95
CA ALA A 157 -0.43 9.14 0.50
C ALA A 157 -1.69 9.73 -0.16
N GLY A 158 -1.54 10.77 -1.00
CA GLY A 158 -2.65 11.39 -1.74
C GLY A 158 -3.58 12.30 -0.93
N ALA A 159 -3.29 12.53 0.36
CA ALA A 159 -3.98 13.54 1.18
C ALA A 159 -3.42 14.94 0.91
N VAL A 160 -4.20 15.97 1.20
CA VAL A 160 -3.78 17.38 1.07
C VAL A 160 -2.53 17.67 1.90
N ALA A 161 -2.39 17.05 3.07
CA ALA A 161 -1.20 17.15 3.90
C ALA A 161 0.09 16.73 3.16
N HIS A 162 0.02 15.67 2.34
CA HIS A 162 1.14 15.22 1.52
C HIS A 162 1.57 16.27 0.47
N ASP A 163 0.60 16.87 -0.21
CA ASP A 163 0.87 17.89 -1.22
C ASP A 163 1.42 19.17 -0.60
N MET A 164 0.93 19.58 0.58
CA MET A 164 1.49 20.70 1.33
C MET A 164 2.95 20.47 1.71
N LEU A 165 3.29 19.29 2.23
CA LEU A 165 4.68 18.94 2.55
C LEU A 165 5.59 18.94 1.30
N LYS A 166 5.07 18.48 0.17
CA LYS A 166 5.80 18.50 -1.11
C LYS A 166 6.10 19.93 -1.56
N ASN A 167 5.14 20.85 -1.40
CA ASN A 167 5.28 22.25 -1.80
C ASN A 167 6.29 23.03 -0.95
N ILE A 168 6.45 22.66 0.35
CA ILE A 168 7.48 23.25 1.22
C ILE A 168 8.88 22.95 0.68
N GLY A 169 9.09 21.76 0.13
CA GLY A 169 10.39 21.30 -0.37
C GLY A 169 11.37 20.92 0.74
N GLY A 170 12.34 20.07 0.40
CA GLY A 170 13.40 19.65 1.32
C GLY A 170 12.94 18.72 2.47
N VAL A 171 11.68 18.29 2.52
CA VAL A 171 11.13 17.37 3.52
C VAL A 171 11.33 15.93 3.08
N ASP A 172 11.81 15.05 3.96
CA ASP A 172 11.84 13.59 3.75
C ASP A 172 10.45 13.01 4.08
N ILE A 173 9.55 13.01 3.08
CA ILE A 173 8.15 12.60 3.27
C ILE A 173 8.07 11.08 3.32
N ARG A 174 7.48 10.56 4.41
CA ARG A 174 7.17 9.14 4.62
C ARG A 174 5.66 8.94 4.46
N SER A 175 5.27 8.30 3.36
CA SER A 175 3.85 8.13 3.00
C SER A 175 3.33 6.78 3.50
N TYR A 176 2.26 6.83 4.26
CA TYR A 176 1.55 5.69 4.83
C TYR A 176 0.23 5.46 4.09
N SER A 177 -0.31 4.25 4.18
CA SER A 177 -1.63 3.90 3.67
C SER A 177 -2.70 3.87 4.77
N ALA A 178 -2.29 3.98 6.05
CA ALA A 178 -3.16 3.99 7.22
C ALA A 178 -2.55 4.85 8.34
N ALA A 179 -3.22 4.97 9.49
CA ALA A 179 -2.85 5.86 10.61
C ALA A 179 -1.63 5.39 11.45
N TRP A 180 -0.71 4.65 10.89
CA TRP A 180 0.49 4.09 11.51
C TRP A 180 1.64 5.09 11.78
N PRO A 181 1.68 6.31 11.18
CA PRO A 181 2.80 7.22 11.40
C PRO A 181 2.97 7.67 12.85
N TYR A 182 1.94 7.62 13.69
CA TYR A 182 2.04 8.05 15.09
C TYR A 182 2.91 7.11 15.92
N GLU A 183 2.84 5.79 15.70
CA GLU A 183 3.74 4.86 16.39
C GLU A 183 5.18 5.05 15.91
N ASP A 184 5.39 5.21 14.59
CA ASP A 184 6.73 5.47 14.05
C ASP A 184 7.32 6.80 14.57
N LEU A 185 6.46 7.82 14.81
CA LEU A 185 6.86 9.06 15.47
C LEU A 185 7.27 8.81 16.93
N ALA A 186 6.44 8.06 17.68
CA ALA A 186 6.66 7.80 19.10
C ALA A 186 7.95 7.01 19.36
N ILE A 187 8.29 6.04 18.49
CA ILE A 187 9.52 5.24 18.59
C ILE A 187 10.75 5.88 17.90
N GLY A 188 10.62 7.10 17.35
CA GLY A 188 11.74 7.87 16.79
C GLY A 188 12.12 7.56 15.35
N ARG A 189 11.32 6.82 14.59
CA ARG A 189 11.54 6.62 13.14
C ARG A 189 11.23 7.87 12.33
N LEU A 190 10.32 8.72 12.84
CA LEU A 190 9.93 10.01 12.26
C LEU A 190 10.33 11.14 13.19
N ASP A 191 10.49 12.34 12.64
CA ASP A 191 10.70 13.58 13.38
C ASP A 191 9.37 14.27 13.67
N ALA A 192 8.39 14.18 12.76
CA ALA A 192 7.06 14.75 12.89
C ALA A 192 6.02 13.91 12.12
N VAL A 193 4.75 14.14 12.43
CA VAL A 193 3.58 13.69 11.67
C VAL A 193 2.72 14.90 11.34
N PHE A 194 2.26 15.01 10.09
CA PHE A 194 1.39 16.07 9.63
C PHE A 194 0.18 15.47 8.95
N LEU A 195 -0.99 15.54 9.62
CA LEU A 195 -2.24 14.90 9.21
C LEU A 195 -3.46 15.69 9.67
N ASP A 196 -4.61 15.28 9.18
CA ASP A 196 -5.91 15.84 9.49
C ASP A 196 -6.21 15.79 10.99
N THR A 197 -6.83 16.84 11.49
CA THR A 197 -7.18 16.98 12.91
C THR A 197 -7.99 15.79 13.44
N PRO A 198 -9.01 15.22 12.74
CA PRO A 198 -9.72 14.06 13.26
C PRO A 198 -8.81 12.86 13.54
N ILE A 199 -7.92 12.53 12.61
CA ILE A 199 -6.94 11.43 12.78
C ILE A 199 -6.01 11.74 13.95
N THR A 200 -5.52 12.97 14.02
CA THR A 200 -4.62 13.43 15.08
C THR A 200 -5.27 13.38 16.46
N VAL A 201 -6.53 13.77 16.58
CA VAL A 201 -7.31 13.73 17.83
C VAL A 201 -7.48 12.29 18.32
N TYR A 202 -7.70 11.34 17.41
CA TYR A 202 -7.94 9.95 17.78
C TYR A 202 -6.65 9.18 18.07
N TYR A 203 -5.66 9.24 17.18
CA TYR A 203 -4.43 8.45 17.30
C TYR A 203 -3.29 9.17 18.01
N GLY A 204 -3.10 10.45 17.73
CA GLY A 204 -1.95 11.19 18.21
C GLY A 204 -2.13 11.78 19.60
N LYS A 205 -3.27 12.44 19.86
CA LYS A 205 -3.54 13.12 21.14
C LYS A 205 -3.54 12.20 22.38
N PRO A 206 -4.05 10.96 22.32
CA PRO A 206 -4.02 10.05 23.46
C PRO A 206 -2.63 9.54 23.81
N ASP A 207 -1.67 9.57 22.88
CA ASP A 207 -0.32 9.09 23.14
C ASP A 207 0.48 10.12 23.93
N THR A 208 0.76 9.79 25.20
CA THR A 208 1.49 10.68 26.14
C THR A 208 2.95 10.94 25.75
N ARG A 209 3.49 10.18 24.80
CA ARG A 209 4.85 10.37 24.24
C ARG A 209 4.89 11.51 23.22
N LEU A 210 3.70 11.95 22.72
CA LEU A 210 3.53 12.92 21.65
C LEU A 210 2.93 14.24 22.15
N LYS A 211 3.09 15.31 21.37
CA LYS A 211 2.45 16.62 21.58
C LYS A 211 2.17 17.31 20.25
N TYR A 212 1.22 18.23 20.25
CA TYR A 212 1.02 19.17 19.14
C TYR A 212 2.22 20.11 18.99
N ALA A 213 2.62 20.38 17.75
CA ALA A 213 3.62 21.40 17.40
C ALA A 213 2.91 22.53 16.66
N GLY A 214 2.73 23.65 17.34
CA GLY A 214 2.03 24.83 16.80
C GLY A 214 0.51 24.68 16.66
N PRO A 215 -0.14 25.72 16.12
CA PRO A 215 -1.57 25.69 15.81
C PRO A 215 -1.85 24.80 14.60
N PRO A 216 -3.12 24.36 14.41
CA PRO A 216 -3.53 23.71 13.16
C PRO A 216 -3.28 24.61 11.96
N GLU A 217 -2.83 24.03 10.87
CA GLU A 217 -2.56 24.73 9.61
C GLU A 217 -3.41 24.15 8.48
N GLY A 218 -3.63 24.95 7.44
CA GLY A 218 -4.47 24.57 6.34
C GLY A 218 -5.91 24.31 6.78
N GLU A 219 -6.84 24.62 5.94
CA GLU A 219 -8.26 24.39 6.18
C GLU A 219 -8.91 23.93 4.91
N GLY A 220 -9.75 22.92 5.02
CA GLY A 220 -10.50 22.42 3.89
C GLY A 220 -11.78 21.73 4.35
N PHE A 221 -12.45 21.10 3.41
CA PHE A 221 -13.78 20.54 3.62
C PHE A 221 -13.83 19.09 3.18
N TYR A 222 -14.52 18.26 3.94
CA TYR A 222 -14.89 16.91 3.53
C TYR A 222 -16.28 16.91 2.89
N GLY A 223 -16.44 16.11 1.84
CA GLY A 223 -17.70 15.86 1.16
C GLY A 223 -17.94 14.38 0.92
N ILE A 224 -19.20 14.01 0.77
CA ILE A 224 -19.59 12.67 0.34
C ILE A 224 -19.45 12.63 -1.18
N ALA A 225 -18.66 11.68 -1.70
CA ALA A 225 -18.48 11.54 -3.15
C ALA A 225 -19.53 10.60 -3.75
N MET A 226 -20.04 10.98 -4.93
CA MET A 226 -21.00 10.23 -5.73
C MET A 226 -20.63 10.30 -7.20
N ARG A 227 -21.09 9.34 -8.03
CA ARG A 227 -20.85 9.41 -9.48
C ARG A 227 -21.47 10.66 -10.09
N LYS A 228 -20.91 11.14 -11.19
CA LYS A 228 -21.36 12.35 -11.89
C LYS A 228 -22.86 12.37 -12.24
N ASN A 229 -23.43 11.19 -12.48
CA ASN A 229 -24.83 11.06 -12.87
C ASN A 229 -25.78 10.91 -11.67
N ASP A 230 -25.27 10.72 -10.44
CA ASP A 230 -26.09 10.45 -9.26
C ASP A 230 -26.57 11.73 -8.55
N VAL A 231 -27.07 12.70 -9.34
CA VAL A 231 -27.50 14.02 -8.87
C VAL A 231 -28.62 13.94 -7.83
N GLU A 232 -29.52 12.96 -7.95
CA GLU A 232 -30.62 12.77 -7.00
C GLU A 232 -30.12 12.30 -5.62
N LEU A 233 -29.14 11.38 -5.61
CA LEU A 233 -28.50 10.93 -4.37
C LEU A 233 -27.73 12.08 -3.70
N LYS A 234 -27.06 12.93 -4.49
CA LYS A 234 -26.43 14.15 -3.98
C LYS A 234 -27.44 15.07 -3.30
N LYS A 235 -28.56 15.39 -3.96
CA LYS A 235 -29.61 16.25 -3.40
C LYS A 235 -30.16 15.69 -2.08
N LEU A 236 -30.34 14.38 -2.01
CA LEU A 236 -30.79 13.71 -0.80
C LEU A 236 -29.74 13.84 0.31
N ALA A 237 -28.49 13.54 0.04
CA ALA A 237 -27.39 13.68 1.00
C ALA A 237 -27.29 15.12 1.52
N ASP A 238 -27.34 16.12 0.62
CA ASP A 238 -27.33 17.54 0.98
C ASP A 238 -28.50 17.89 1.92
N SER A 239 -29.72 17.41 1.62
CA SER A 239 -30.89 17.66 2.45
C SER A 239 -30.77 17.05 3.85
N VAL A 240 -30.16 15.87 3.97
CA VAL A 240 -29.90 15.21 5.25
C VAL A 240 -28.84 15.98 6.05
N ILE A 241 -27.73 16.37 5.41
CA ILE A 241 -26.68 17.17 6.07
C ILE A 241 -27.29 18.50 6.57
N ASP A 242 -28.11 19.18 5.77
CA ASP A 242 -28.81 20.39 6.16
C ASP A 242 -29.72 20.18 7.38
N ARG A 243 -30.46 19.09 7.40
CA ARG A 243 -31.31 18.74 8.54
C ARG A 243 -30.48 18.50 9.80
N LEU A 244 -29.40 17.69 9.70
CA LEU A 244 -28.51 17.41 10.83
C LEU A 244 -27.87 18.67 11.42
N LEU A 245 -27.47 19.62 10.57
CA LEU A 245 -26.94 20.92 10.99
C LEU A 245 -28.00 21.75 11.69
N ARG A 246 -29.18 21.95 11.07
CA ARG A 246 -30.26 22.79 11.63
C ARG A 246 -30.83 22.25 12.93
N THR A 247 -30.89 20.93 13.11
CA THR A 247 -31.39 20.31 14.35
C THR A 247 -30.33 20.22 15.46
N GLY A 248 -29.08 20.61 15.16
CA GLY A 248 -27.95 20.44 16.08
C GLY A 248 -27.49 18.99 16.27
N GLU A 249 -28.04 18.05 15.48
CA GLU A 249 -27.65 16.63 15.56
C GLU A 249 -26.20 16.44 15.09
N MET A 250 -25.80 17.14 14.02
CA MET A 250 -24.41 17.13 13.55
C MET A 250 -23.42 17.57 14.64
N LYS A 251 -23.75 18.64 15.38
CA LYS A 251 -22.93 19.09 16.51
C LYS A 251 -22.81 18.01 17.57
N ARG A 252 -23.91 17.34 17.94
CA ARG A 252 -23.90 16.25 18.94
C ARG A 252 -23.07 15.06 18.48
N ILE A 253 -23.10 14.71 17.18
CA ILE A 253 -22.23 13.68 16.60
C ILE A 253 -20.78 14.07 16.82
N TYR A 254 -20.37 15.26 16.41
CA TYR A 254 -18.96 15.71 16.53
C TYR A 254 -18.50 15.87 17.98
N GLU A 255 -19.35 16.39 18.88
CA GLU A 255 -19.02 16.49 20.32
C GLU A 255 -18.75 15.12 20.96
N ARG A 256 -19.50 14.06 20.57
CA ARG A 256 -19.30 12.69 21.03
C ARG A 256 -17.90 12.18 20.68
N TRP A 257 -17.37 12.58 19.54
CA TRP A 257 -16.06 12.18 19.04
C TRP A 257 -14.92 13.18 19.39
N GLY A 258 -15.23 14.28 20.09
CA GLY A 258 -14.27 15.32 20.42
C GLY A 258 -13.79 16.13 19.20
N LEU A 259 -14.63 16.19 18.16
CA LEU A 259 -14.34 16.81 16.86
C LEU A 259 -15.02 18.16 16.65
N TRP A 260 -15.86 18.62 17.60
CA TRP A 260 -16.50 19.93 17.48
C TRP A 260 -15.53 21.03 17.90
N ASP A 261 -15.13 21.88 16.97
CA ASP A 261 -14.25 23.03 17.18
C ASP A 261 -14.76 24.28 16.45
N LYS A 262 -14.02 25.40 16.58
CA LYS A 262 -14.41 26.69 15.98
C LYS A 262 -14.59 26.63 14.44
N PRO A 263 -13.72 26.00 13.66
CA PRO A 263 -13.91 25.86 12.22
C PRO A 263 -15.25 25.29 11.80
N GLN A 264 -15.85 24.38 12.59
CA GLN A 264 -17.13 23.75 12.24
C GLN A 264 -18.30 24.77 12.09
N ALA A 265 -18.18 25.97 12.64
CA ALA A 265 -19.17 27.03 12.45
C ALA A 265 -19.36 27.42 10.96
N LYS A 266 -18.33 27.21 10.13
CA LYS A 266 -18.38 27.50 8.69
C LYS A 266 -19.36 26.57 7.92
N LEU A 267 -19.70 25.40 8.46
CA LEU A 267 -20.68 24.50 7.86
C LEU A 267 -22.07 25.12 7.72
N PHE A 268 -22.39 26.16 8.51
CA PHE A 268 -23.68 26.87 8.41
C PHE A 268 -23.72 27.86 7.25
N THR A 269 -22.56 28.30 6.74
CA THR A 269 -22.44 29.31 5.68
C THR A 269 -22.00 28.73 4.35
N VAL A 270 -21.18 27.66 4.36
CA VAL A 270 -20.67 26.99 3.17
C VAL A 270 -21.67 25.90 2.75
N THR A 271 -22.42 26.15 1.69
CA THR A 271 -23.51 25.26 1.25
C THR A 271 -23.18 24.48 -0.03
N SER A 272 -22.12 24.86 -0.74
CA SER A 272 -21.69 24.25 -1.99
C SER A 272 -20.22 23.81 -1.93
N PRO A 273 -19.84 22.71 -2.60
CA PRO A 273 -18.43 22.37 -2.82
C PRO A 273 -17.63 23.52 -3.43
N THR A 274 -18.22 24.27 -4.37
CA THR A 274 -17.60 25.43 -5.02
C THR A 274 -17.33 26.60 -4.05
N ASP A 275 -18.15 26.77 -3.00
CA ASP A 275 -17.94 27.78 -1.96
C ASP A 275 -16.82 27.36 -1.00
N ALA A 276 -16.56 26.05 -0.93
CA ALA A 276 -15.47 25.47 -0.16
C ALA A 276 -14.07 25.89 -0.66
N GLY A 277 -14.02 26.54 -1.82
CA GLY A 277 -12.86 27.17 -2.45
C GLY A 277 -11.60 26.32 -2.29
N GLY A 278 -11.29 25.49 -3.27
CA GLY A 278 -10.09 24.65 -3.24
C GLY A 278 -8.82 25.46 -3.01
N GLN A 279 -8.49 25.70 -1.74
CA GLN A 279 -7.24 26.36 -1.36
C GLN A 279 -6.02 25.49 -1.71
N PHE A 280 -6.26 24.19 -1.91
CA PHE A 280 -5.22 23.22 -2.22
C PHE A 280 -5.48 22.60 -3.59
N ARG A 281 -4.82 23.15 -4.60
CA ARG A 281 -4.70 22.54 -5.92
C ARG A 281 -3.40 21.75 -5.96
N SER A 282 -3.48 20.47 -6.29
CA SER A 282 -2.27 19.72 -6.63
C SER A 282 -1.78 20.17 -8.00
N GLU A 283 -0.71 20.92 -8.05
CA GLU A 283 -0.07 21.33 -9.33
C GLU A 283 0.34 20.13 -10.20
N SER A 284 0.44 18.94 -9.57
CA SER A 284 0.85 17.72 -10.26
C SER A 284 -0.29 17.01 -11.00
N ALA A 285 -1.55 17.27 -10.70
CA ALA A 285 -2.67 16.50 -11.29
C ALA A 285 -2.79 16.67 -12.82
N ASP A 286 -2.58 17.88 -13.31
CA ASP A 286 -2.65 18.20 -14.75
C ASP A 286 -1.25 18.13 -15.44
N ALA A 287 -0.19 17.72 -14.72
CA ALA A 287 1.16 17.66 -15.25
C ALA A 287 1.30 16.60 -16.37
N PRO A 288 2.13 16.81 -17.39
CA PRO A 288 2.43 15.80 -18.39
C PRO A 288 3.01 14.53 -17.76
N LEU A 289 2.71 13.35 -18.30
CA LEU A 289 3.21 12.04 -17.77
C LEU A 289 4.74 12.00 -17.63
N GLN A 290 5.44 12.72 -18.51
CA GLN A 290 6.91 12.80 -18.48
C GLN A 290 7.44 13.39 -17.16
N THR A 291 6.68 14.26 -16.51
CA THR A 291 7.05 14.88 -15.22
C THR A 291 7.21 13.85 -14.10
N PHE A 292 6.49 12.71 -14.19
CA PHE A 292 6.54 11.65 -13.17
C PHE A 292 7.64 10.63 -13.41
N LEU A 293 8.20 10.58 -14.63
CA LEU A 293 9.19 9.59 -15.02
C LEU A 293 10.44 9.59 -14.12
N PRO A 294 11.03 10.73 -13.74
CA PRO A 294 12.18 10.73 -12.82
C PRO A 294 11.89 10.08 -11.47
N SER A 295 10.71 10.34 -10.90
CA SER A 295 10.29 9.72 -9.63
C SER A 295 10.08 8.21 -9.77
N LEU A 296 9.47 7.76 -10.86
CA LEU A 296 9.28 6.33 -11.16
C LEU A 296 10.62 5.63 -11.40
N LEU A 297 11.54 6.25 -12.13
CA LEU A 297 12.89 5.71 -12.35
C LEU A 297 13.69 5.63 -11.05
N LYS A 298 13.56 6.62 -10.17
CA LYS A 298 14.15 6.57 -8.81
C LYS A 298 13.56 5.41 -8.02
N GLY A 299 12.25 5.22 -8.04
CA GLY A 299 11.57 4.08 -7.43
C GLY A 299 12.07 2.75 -7.99
N ALA A 300 12.21 2.64 -9.32
CA ALA A 300 12.77 1.46 -9.98
C ALA A 300 14.21 1.17 -9.53
N GLY A 301 15.05 2.20 -9.40
CA GLY A 301 16.40 2.06 -8.84
C GLY A 301 16.42 1.51 -7.42
N ILE A 302 15.49 1.96 -6.58
CA ILE A 302 15.33 1.43 -5.21
C ILE A 302 14.87 -0.03 -5.24
N THR A 303 13.92 -0.39 -6.11
CA THR A 303 13.47 -1.77 -6.31
C THR A 303 14.62 -2.68 -6.72
N ILE A 304 15.48 -2.25 -7.66
CA ILE A 304 16.68 -2.99 -8.07
C ILE A 304 17.63 -3.15 -6.89
N PHE A 305 17.92 -2.09 -6.17
CA PHE A 305 18.79 -2.10 -4.99
C PHE A 305 18.29 -3.10 -3.95
N LEU A 306 17.02 -3.01 -3.55
CA LEU A 306 16.40 -3.93 -2.60
C LEU A 306 16.52 -5.38 -3.06
N SER A 307 16.18 -5.65 -4.33
CA SER A 307 16.20 -7.01 -4.88
C SER A 307 17.59 -7.61 -4.89
N VAL A 308 18.60 -6.83 -5.28
CA VAL A 308 19.99 -7.31 -5.32
C VAL A 308 20.52 -7.61 -3.91
N PHE A 309 20.32 -6.70 -2.95
CA PHE A 309 20.82 -6.90 -1.59
C PHE A 309 20.06 -7.98 -0.84
N SER A 310 18.73 -8.08 -1.03
CA SER A 310 17.93 -9.15 -0.45
C SER A 310 18.32 -10.51 -1.02
N MET A 311 18.58 -10.61 -2.35
CA MET A 311 19.02 -11.86 -2.98
C MET A 311 20.41 -12.27 -2.53
N ALA A 312 21.33 -11.31 -2.40
CA ALA A 312 22.66 -11.58 -1.86
C ALA A 312 22.59 -12.17 -0.43
N LEU A 313 21.75 -11.57 0.41
CA LEU A 313 21.47 -12.08 1.76
C LEU A 313 20.83 -13.47 1.72
N ALA A 314 19.83 -13.67 0.84
CA ALA A 314 19.15 -14.96 0.66
C ALA A 314 20.11 -16.08 0.24
N ILE A 315 21.02 -15.82 -0.70
CA ILE A 315 22.04 -16.79 -1.13
C ILE A 315 22.96 -17.15 0.04
N LEU A 316 23.49 -16.17 0.76
CA LEU A 316 24.41 -16.41 1.87
C LEU A 316 23.74 -17.20 3.00
N LEU A 317 22.55 -16.78 3.42
CA LEU A 317 21.79 -17.47 4.47
C LEU A 317 21.30 -18.83 3.99
N GLY A 318 20.83 -18.95 2.74
CA GLY A 318 20.38 -20.22 2.16
C GLY A 318 21.49 -21.27 2.12
N ILE A 319 22.71 -20.89 1.72
CA ILE A 319 23.91 -21.77 1.79
C ILE A 319 24.16 -22.18 3.24
N PHE A 320 24.18 -21.23 4.18
CA PHE A 320 24.40 -21.50 5.59
C PHE A 320 23.34 -22.47 6.16
N VAL A 321 22.07 -22.23 5.91
CA VAL A 321 20.96 -23.10 6.34
C VAL A 321 21.10 -24.51 5.73
N THR A 322 21.42 -24.61 4.44
CA THR A 322 21.60 -25.90 3.76
C THR A 322 22.76 -26.69 4.40
N LEU A 323 23.91 -26.05 4.60
CA LEU A 323 25.07 -26.71 5.22
C LEU A 323 24.76 -27.13 6.65
N THR A 324 24.06 -26.30 7.41
CA THR A 324 23.63 -26.63 8.78
C THR A 324 22.67 -27.82 8.80
N ARG A 325 21.75 -27.94 7.87
CA ARG A 325 20.81 -29.07 7.75
C ARG A 325 21.52 -30.37 7.35
N LEU A 326 22.56 -30.29 6.53
CA LEU A 326 23.23 -31.48 6.02
C LEU A 326 24.34 -31.96 6.95
N TYR A 327 25.07 -31.03 7.59
CA TYR A 327 26.32 -31.35 8.31
C TYR A 327 26.33 -30.89 9.78
N GLY A 328 25.30 -30.13 10.21
CA GLY A 328 25.23 -29.61 11.58
C GLY A 328 24.90 -30.69 12.63
N ALA A 329 25.17 -30.39 13.90
CA ALA A 329 24.71 -31.20 15.04
C ALA A 329 23.16 -31.28 15.07
N ALA A 330 22.63 -32.35 15.67
CA ALA A 330 21.19 -32.62 15.68
C ALA A 330 20.32 -31.41 16.09
N PRO A 331 20.63 -30.66 17.18
CA PRO A 331 19.81 -29.48 17.54
C PRO A 331 19.87 -28.37 16.50
N LEU A 332 21.04 -28.10 15.89
CA LEU A 332 21.19 -27.10 14.85
C LEU A 332 20.42 -27.48 13.56
N ARG A 333 20.44 -28.77 13.22
CA ARG A 333 19.67 -29.30 12.08
C ARG A 333 18.18 -29.10 12.30
N ALA A 334 17.67 -29.36 13.52
CA ALA A 334 16.26 -29.17 13.86
C ALA A 334 15.88 -27.68 13.73
N VAL A 335 16.69 -26.77 14.28
CA VAL A 335 16.44 -25.32 14.16
C VAL A 335 16.45 -24.87 12.70
N ALA A 336 17.42 -25.29 11.90
CA ALA A 336 17.49 -24.93 10.49
C ALA A 336 16.33 -25.52 9.68
N ALA A 337 15.86 -26.73 9.99
CA ALA A 337 14.66 -27.31 9.39
C ALA A 337 13.40 -26.52 9.75
N SER A 338 13.20 -26.22 11.05
CA SER A 338 12.07 -25.42 11.52
C SER A 338 12.05 -24.03 10.88
N TYR A 339 13.20 -23.38 10.70
CA TYR A 339 13.32 -22.12 10.00
C TYR A 339 12.74 -22.21 8.58
N VAL A 340 13.16 -23.21 7.80
CA VAL A 340 12.70 -23.39 6.43
C VAL A 340 11.19 -23.63 6.38
N GLU A 341 10.65 -24.50 7.24
CA GLU A 341 9.23 -24.80 7.30
C GLU A 341 8.39 -23.56 7.69
N ILE A 342 8.84 -22.79 8.69
CA ILE A 342 8.13 -21.59 9.16
C ILE A 342 8.12 -20.52 8.06
N TYR A 343 9.28 -20.20 7.47
CA TYR A 343 9.37 -19.14 6.48
C TYR A 343 8.66 -19.49 5.16
N ARG A 344 8.67 -20.75 4.75
CA ARG A 344 7.91 -21.20 3.57
C ARG A 344 6.42 -21.43 3.85
N GLY A 345 6.06 -21.69 5.10
CA GLY A 345 4.69 -21.91 5.52
C GLY A 345 3.93 -20.64 5.92
N THR A 346 4.58 -19.48 5.97
CA THR A 346 3.95 -18.20 6.35
C THR A 346 4.07 -17.17 5.25
N PRO A 347 3.03 -16.30 5.05
CA PRO A 347 3.08 -15.26 4.03
C PRO A 347 4.20 -14.23 4.29
N LEU A 348 4.93 -13.84 3.25
CA LEU A 348 5.95 -12.80 3.31
C LEU A 348 5.43 -11.48 3.93
N LEU A 349 4.20 -11.09 3.59
CA LEU A 349 3.56 -9.90 4.15
C LEU A 349 3.52 -9.92 5.69
N ILE A 350 3.13 -11.06 6.28
CA ILE A 350 3.05 -11.22 7.74
C ILE A 350 4.45 -11.17 8.37
N GLN A 351 5.44 -11.78 7.71
CA GLN A 351 6.85 -11.72 8.16
C GLN A 351 7.35 -10.28 8.21
N LEU A 352 7.05 -9.48 7.17
CA LEU A 352 7.39 -8.05 7.12
C LEU A 352 6.69 -7.25 8.23
N PHE A 353 5.41 -7.52 8.49
CA PHE A 353 4.68 -6.87 9.57
C PHE A 353 5.27 -7.18 10.95
N ILE A 354 5.62 -8.44 11.21
CA ILE A 354 6.28 -8.82 12.46
C ILE A 354 7.63 -8.10 12.61
N LEU A 355 8.44 -8.09 11.55
CA LEU A 355 9.76 -7.43 11.58
C LEU A 355 9.64 -5.91 11.77
N TYR A 356 8.70 -5.26 11.09
CA TYR A 356 8.63 -3.80 11.09
C TYR A 356 7.78 -3.23 12.22
N TYR A 357 6.60 -3.79 12.47
CA TYR A 357 5.65 -3.32 13.48
C TYR A 357 5.65 -4.14 14.77
N GLY A 358 6.03 -5.40 14.71
CA GLY A 358 6.03 -6.29 15.88
C GLY A 358 7.27 -6.16 16.76
N LEU A 359 8.48 -6.16 16.16
CA LEU A 359 9.74 -6.11 16.93
C LEU A 359 9.95 -4.84 17.77
N PRO A 360 9.42 -3.68 17.45
CA PRO A 360 9.46 -2.52 18.32
C PRO A 360 8.89 -2.75 19.72
N ASN A 361 7.90 -3.65 19.88
CA ASN A 361 7.31 -4.00 21.17
C ASN A 361 8.34 -4.67 22.14
N ILE A 362 9.41 -5.21 21.59
CA ILE A 362 10.53 -5.79 22.38
C ILE A 362 11.82 -4.96 22.25
N GLY A 363 11.69 -3.70 21.84
CA GLY A 363 12.80 -2.73 21.78
C GLY A 363 13.69 -2.80 20.53
N ILE A 364 13.35 -3.62 19.52
CA ILE A 364 14.13 -3.73 18.28
C ILE A 364 13.47 -2.87 17.19
N VAL A 365 14.04 -1.71 16.91
CA VAL A 365 13.55 -0.75 15.91
C VAL A 365 14.42 -0.82 14.65
N MET A 366 13.83 -1.17 13.51
CA MET A 366 14.50 -1.21 12.21
C MET A 366 14.00 -0.10 11.29
N SER A 367 14.88 0.41 10.42
CA SER A 367 14.45 1.28 9.32
C SER A 367 13.64 0.47 8.29
N PRO A 368 12.75 1.13 7.49
CA PRO A 368 12.01 0.44 6.42
C PRO A 368 12.93 -0.33 5.46
N LEU A 369 14.07 0.27 5.11
CA LEU A 369 15.08 -0.35 4.24
C LEU A 369 15.66 -1.62 4.84
N ALA A 370 16.07 -1.58 6.12
CA ALA A 370 16.62 -2.74 6.81
C ALA A 370 15.59 -3.86 6.95
N ALA A 371 14.35 -3.52 7.36
CA ALA A 371 13.26 -4.48 7.49
C ALA A 371 12.91 -5.13 6.13
N ALA A 372 12.92 -4.36 5.04
CA ALA A 372 12.69 -4.87 3.70
C ALA A 372 13.78 -5.86 3.26
N ILE A 373 15.06 -5.49 3.38
CA ILE A 373 16.19 -6.36 2.97
C ILE A 373 16.23 -7.63 3.82
N ILE A 374 16.07 -7.52 5.13
CA ILE A 374 16.09 -8.66 6.04
C ILE A 374 14.87 -9.56 5.79
N GLY A 375 13.67 -9.00 5.70
CA GLY A 375 12.44 -9.78 5.50
C GLY A 375 12.43 -10.54 4.19
N LEU A 376 12.73 -9.86 3.07
CA LEU A 376 12.86 -10.50 1.76
C LEU A 376 14.02 -11.52 1.77
N GLY A 377 15.18 -11.14 2.30
CA GLY A 377 16.36 -11.99 2.34
C GLY A 377 16.15 -13.26 3.15
N MET A 378 15.54 -13.17 4.33
CA MET A 378 15.21 -14.33 5.15
C MET A 378 14.12 -15.22 4.51
N ASN A 379 13.09 -14.62 3.92
CA ASN A 379 12.07 -15.39 3.22
C ASN A 379 12.69 -16.20 2.08
N TYR A 380 13.42 -15.54 1.20
CA TYR A 380 14.04 -16.20 0.04
C TYR A 380 15.17 -17.15 0.43
N ALA A 381 15.88 -16.91 1.55
CA ALA A 381 16.88 -17.86 2.06
C ALA A 381 16.29 -19.25 2.38
N ALA A 382 15.04 -19.31 2.82
CA ALA A 382 14.35 -20.58 3.04
C ALA A 382 14.07 -21.33 1.73
N TYR A 383 13.71 -20.61 0.65
CA TYR A 383 13.54 -21.19 -0.68
C TYR A 383 14.90 -21.62 -1.27
N GLU A 384 15.90 -20.75 -1.20
CA GLU A 384 17.25 -21.04 -1.66
C GLU A 384 17.85 -22.27 -0.94
N ALA A 385 17.59 -22.44 0.35
CA ALA A 385 18.06 -23.61 1.09
C ALA A 385 17.51 -24.92 0.51
N GLU A 386 16.26 -24.95 0.06
CA GLU A 386 15.68 -26.11 -0.60
C GLU A 386 16.22 -26.29 -2.02
N VAL A 387 16.43 -25.21 -2.77
CA VAL A 387 17.06 -25.24 -4.10
C VAL A 387 18.47 -25.83 -4.01
N TYR A 388 19.27 -25.42 -3.05
CA TYR A 388 20.64 -25.94 -2.85
C TYR A 388 20.63 -27.39 -2.39
N ARG A 389 19.71 -27.77 -1.48
CA ARG A 389 19.55 -29.15 -1.05
C ARG A 389 19.19 -30.05 -2.24
N ALA A 390 18.20 -29.66 -3.03
CA ALA A 390 17.80 -30.40 -4.23
C ALA A 390 18.92 -30.47 -5.27
N GLY A 391 19.69 -29.40 -5.46
CA GLY A 391 20.86 -29.37 -6.32
C GLY A 391 21.96 -30.36 -5.89
N LEU A 392 22.21 -30.47 -4.57
CA LEU A 392 23.19 -31.42 -4.01
C LEU A 392 22.68 -32.87 -4.17
N GLU A 393 21.40 -33.13 -3.95
CA GLU A 393 20.79 -34.45 -4.10
C GLU A 393 20.71 -34.91 -5.57
N ALA A 394 20.66 -33.97 -6.51
CA ALA A 394 20.65 -34.26 -7.95
C ALA A 394 22.00 -34.75 -8.50
N VAL A 395 23.11 -34.57 -7.74
CA VAL A 395 24.43 -35.09 -8.14
C VAL A 395 24.47 -36.59 -7.89
N PRO A 396 24.74 -37.43 -8.93
CA PRO A 396 24.78 -38.88 -8.78
C PRO A 396 25.78 -39.30 -7.69
N LYS A 397 25.40 -40.20 -6.78
CA LYS A 397 26.25 -40.70 -5.68
C LYS A 397 27.58 -41.27 -6.18
N GLY A 398 27.60 -41.88 -7.35
CA GLY A 398 28.82 -42.40 -7.99
C GLY A 398 29.90 -41.34 -8.24
N GLN A 399 29.55 -40.05 -8.33
CA GLN A 399 30.53 -38.96 -8.46
C GLN A 399 31.34 -38.80 -7.16
N MET A 400 30.71 -38.91 -6.01
CA MET A 400 31.38 -38.91 -4.72
C MET A 400 32.20 -40.19 -4.54
N GLU A 401 31.66 -41.37 -4.87
CA GLU A 401 32.31 -42.67 -4.74
C GLU A 401 33.56 -42.73 -5.63
N ALA A 402 33.46 -42.31 -6.89
CA ALA A 402 34.62 -42.21 -7.79
C ALA A 402 35.73 -41.30 -7.28
N ALA A 403 35.37 -40.12 -6.75
CA ALA A 403 36.33 -39.19 -6.17
C ALA A 403 37.06 -39.80 -4.96
N LEU A 404 36.32 -40.48 -4.07
CA LEU A 404 36.93 -41.18 -2.93
C LEU A 404 37.84 -42.34 -3.35
N SER A 405 37.43 -43.10 -4.38
CA SER A 405 38.25 -44.21 -4.95
C SER A 405 39.55 -43.71 -5.57
N LEU A 406 39.59 -42.46 -6.04
CA LEU A 406 40.81 -41.79 -6.51
C LEU A 406 41.66 -41.21 -5.36
N GLY A 407 41.34 -41.53 -4.09
CA GLY A 407 42.09 -41.08 -2.91
C GLY A 407 41.80 -39.65 -2.47
N MET A 408 40.73 -39.00 -3.01
CA MET A 408 40.38 -37.65 -2.54
C MET A 408 39.78 -37.71 -1.13
N PRO A 409 40.21 -36.86 -0.20
CA PRO A 409 39.52 -36.69 1.07
C PRO A 409 38.08 -36.20 0.81
N ARG A 410 37.13 -36.59 1.65
CA ARG A 410 35.69 -36.27 1.48
C ARG A 410 35.43 -34.76 1.33
N SER A 411 36.14 -33.92 2.05
CA SER A 411 36.04 -32.47 1.94
C SER A 411 36.49 -31.92 0.58
N VAL A 412 37.55 -32.50 0.02
CA VAL A 412 38.05 -32.15 -1.32
C VAL A 412 37.11 -32.64 -2.41
N ALA A 413 36.60 -33.87 -2.29
CA ALA A 413 35.61 -34.43 -3.19
C ALA A 413 34.30 -33.58 -3.23
N LEU A 414 33.80 -33.17 -2.05
CA LEU A 414 32.68 -32.24 -1.95
C LEU A 414 32.97 -30.93 -2.67
N ARG A 415 34.12 -30.30 -2.36
CA ARG A 415 34.45 -28.96 -2.87
C ARG A 415 34.76 -28.95 -4.37
N ARG A 416 35.45 -29.96 -4.89
CA ARG A 416 35.93 -29.97 -6.27
C ARG A 416 35.08 -30.76 -7.25
N VAL A 417 34.23 -31.69 -6.76
CA VAL A 417 33.42 -32.55 -7.62
C VAL A 417 31.94 -32.28 -7.42
N VAL A 418 31.44 -32.37 -6.20
CA VAL A 418 29.97 -32.31 -5.93
C VAL A 418 29.43 -30.88 -5.98
N PHE A 419 30.04 -29.92 -5.24
CA PHE A 419 29.54 -28.56 -5.19
C PHE A 419 29.51 -27.85 -6.55
N PRO A 420 30.53 -27.94 -7.43
CA PRO A 420 30.43 -27.33 -8.76
C PRO A 420 29.30 -27.87 -9.63
N GLN A 421 28.99 -29.18 -9.49
CA GLN A 421 27.89 -29.81 -10.20
C GLN A 421 26.54 -29.37 -9.60
N ALA A 422 26.38 -29.44 -8.29
CA ALA A 422 25.21 -29.00 -7.57
C ALA A 422 24.87 -27.51 -7.87
N PHE A 423 25.89 -26.64 -7.84
CA PHE A 423 25.73 -25.22 -8.17
C PHE A 423 25.20 -25.01 -9.59
N ARG A 424 25.75 -25.73 -10.57
CA ARG A 424 25.26 -25.65 -11.96
C ARG A 424 23.79 -26.06 -12.06
N VAL A 425 23.39 -27.11 -11.35
CA VAL A 425 21.98 -27.59 -11.34
C VAL A 425 21.06 -26.58 -10.66
N SER A 426 21.52 -25.94 -9.57
CA SER A 426 20.72 -24.96 -8.80
C SER A 426 20.58 -23.62 -9.51
N LEU A 427 21.56 -23.19 -10.30
CA LEU A 427 21.67 -21.85 -10.86
C LEU A 427 20.43 -21.36 -11.63
N PRO A 428 19.73 -22.18 -12.46
CA PRO A 428 18.50 -21.75 -13.12
C PRO A 428 17.38 -21.45 -12.12
N ALA A 429 17.23 -22.25 -11.05
CA ALA A 429 16.22 -22.04 -10.02
C ALA A 429 16.53 -20.75 -9.23
N VAL A 430 17.77 -20.54 -8.79
CA VAL A 430 18.21 -19.29 -8.16
C VAL A 430 17.91 -18.07 -9.02
N THR A 431 18.14 -18.15 -10.34
CA THR A 431 17.86 -17.05 -11.25
C THR A 431 16.34 -16.80 -11.38
N ASN A 432 15.52 -17.84 -11.36
CA ASN A 432 14.05 -17.71 -11.36
C ASN A 432 13.55 -17.09 -10.05
N ASP A 433 14.13 -17.50 -8.92
CA ASP A 433 13.79 -16.91 -7.61
C ASP A 433 14.19 -15.44 -7.55
N PHE A 434 15.30 -15.05 -8.17
CA PHE A 434 15.66 -13.64 -8.28
C PHE A 434 14.65 -12.84 -9.13
N VAL A 435 14.12 -13.39 -10.22
CA VAL A 435 13.04 -12.78 -11.02
C VAL A 435 11.74 -12.66 -10.21
N ALA A 436 11.43 -13.66 -9.36
CA ALA A 436 10.28 -13.62 -8.46
C ALA A 436 10.46 -12.54 -7.39
N LEU A 437 11.64 -12.45 -6.77
CA LEU A 437 11.98 -11.47 -5.74
C LEU A 437 11.81 -10.03 -6.24
N PHE A 438 12.12 -9.74 -7.52
CA PHE A 438 11.84 -8.43 -8.11
C PHE A 438 10.36 -8.04 -8.03
N LYS A 439 9.45 -8.99 -8.24
CA LYS A 439 8.00 -8.74 -8.15
C LYS A 439 7.55 -8.66 -6.69
N ASP A 440 8.05 -9.56 -5.86
CA ASP A 440 7.71 -9.63 -4.44
C ASP A 440 8.27 -8.46 -3.64
N SER A 441 9.31 -7.76 -4.16
CA SER A 441 9.77 -6.50 -3.57
C SER A 441 8.69 -5.42 -3.54
N SER A 442 7.65 -5.51 -4.37
CA SER A 442 6.48 -4.62 -4.31
C SER A 442 5.72 -4.71 -2.98
N ILE A 443 5.78 -5.85 -2.29
CA ILE A 443 5.10 -6.08 -1.00
C ILE A 443 5.68 -5.18 0.10
N VAL A 444 6.96 -4.76 0.00
CA VAL A 444 7.56 -3.88 1.00
C VAL A 444 6.95 -2.48 1.05
N SER A 445 6.15 -2.11 0.07
CA SER A 445 5.37 -0.86 0.06
C SER A 445 4.48 -0.70 1.30
N VAL A 446 4.07 -1.82 1.93
CA VAL A 446 3.20 -1.83 3.13
C VAL A 446 3.93 -1.39 4.41
N ILE A 447 5.28 -1.47 4.45
CA ILE A 447 6.11 -1.04 5.58
C ILE A 447 6.75 0.33 5.35
N ALA A 448 6.02 1.25 4.69
CA ALA A 448 6.45 2.61 4.36
C ALA A 448 7.73 2.70 3.52
N MET A 449 8.14 1.64 2.83
CA MET A 449 9.26 1.65 1.90
C MET A 449 8.84 2.24 0.56
N VAL A 450 9.45 3.38 0.18
CA VAL A 450 9.11 4.09 -1.07
C VAL A 450 9.97 3.52 -2.21
N GLU A 451 9.51 2.41 -2.78
CA GLU A 451 10.04 1.78 -3.99
C GLU A 451 9.09 2.06 -5.19
N LEU A 452 9.22 1.35 -6.30
CA LEU A 452 8.46 1.64 -7.53
C LEU A 452 6.94 1.53 -7.34
N THR A 453 6.43 0.48 -6.65
CA THR A 453 5.00 0.30 -6.42
C THR A 453 4.43 1.37 -5.48
N LYS A 454 5.15 1.71 -4.39
CA LYS A 454 4.73 2.80 -3.49
C LYS A 454 4.75 4.14 -4.20
N THR A 455 5.77 4.41 -5.02
CA THR A 455 5.85 5.62 -5.85
C THR A 455 4.65 5.72 -6.80
N TYR A 456 4.31 4.61 -7.46
CA TYR A 456 3.09 4.51 -8.28
C TYR A 456 1.84 4.82 -7.47
N GLY A 457 1.65 4.18 -6.32
CA GLY A 457 0.47 4.40 -5.47
C GLY A 457 0.31 5.86 -5.06
N ILE A 458 1.40 6.53 -4.64
CA ILE A 458 1.39 7.95 -4.29
C ILE A 458 0.99 8.82 -5.50
N LEU A 459 1.63 8.61 -6.65
CA LEU A 459 1.35 9.39 -7.86
C LEU A 459 -0.07 9.14 -8.37
N ALA A 460 -0.51 7.89 -8.38
CA ALA A 460 -1.86 7.52 -8.81
C ALA A 460 -2.94 8.11 -7.91
N ALA A 461 -2.76 8.08 -6.59
CA ALA A 461 -3.68 8.67 -5.62
C ALA A 461 -3.75 10.20 -5.74
N THR A 462 -2.61 10.88 -5.95
CA THR A 462 -2.54 12.34 -6.10
C THR A 462 -3.13 12.82 -7.42
N THR A 463 -2.86 12.09 -8.53
CA THR A 463 -3.26 12.52 -9.88
C THR A 463 -4.53 11.85 -10.39
N LEU A 464 -4.98 10.79 -9.71
CA LEU A 464 -6.08 9.90 -10.12
C LEU A 464 -5.87 9.22 -11.50
N ARG A 465 -4.61 9.16 -11.99
CA ARG A 465 -4.23 8.60 -13.30
C ARG A 465 -3.72 7.17 -13.17
N TYR A 466 -4.55 6.29 -12.63
CA TYR A 466 -4.17 4.90 -12.30
C TYR A 466 -3.76 4.08 -13.50
N PHE A 467 -4.50 4.20 -14.62
CA PHE A 467 -4.24 3.40 -15.81
C PHE A 467 -2.93 3.77 -16.49
N GLU A 468 -2.73 5.06 -16.78
CA GLU A 468 -1.55 5.54 -17.51
C GLU A 468 -0.26 5.29 -16.72
N LEU A 469 -0.27 5.63 -15.43
CA LEU A 469 0.88 5.40 -14.55
C LEU A 469 1.11 3.91 -14.31
N GLY A 470 0.04 3.12 -14.16
CA GLY A 470 0.10 1.68 -14.00
C GLY A 470 0.75 0.99 -15.20
N LEU A 471 0.42 1.43 -16.42
CA LEU A 471 1.04 0.91 -17.62
C LEU A 471 2.55 1.21 -17.68
N ILE A 472 2.96 2.44 -17.33
CA ILE A 472 4.38 2.80 -17.26
C ILE A 472 5.11 1.92 -16.25
N VAL A 473 4.53 1.73 -15.07
CA VAL A 473 5.14 0.90 -14.01
C VAL A 473 5.21 -0.56 -14.41
N ALA A 474 4.19 -1.09 -15.08
CA ALA A 474 4.22 -2.45 -15.63
C ALA A 474 5.35 -2.64 -16.65
N VAL A 475 5.56 -1.64 -17.53
CA VAL A 475 6.69 -1.62 -18.48
C VAL A 475 8.02 -1.57 -17.75
N LEU A 476 8.15 -0.77 -16.69
CA LEU A 476 9.38 -0.71 -15.89
C LEU A 476 9.67 -2.04 -15.19
N TYR A 477 8.68 -2.66 -14.53
CA TYR A 477 8.86 -4.01 -13.93
C TYR A 477 9.22 -5.06 -14.97
N PHE A 478 8.56 -5.04 -16.13
CA PHE A 478 8.91 -5.93 -17.25
C PHE A 478 10.35 -5.68 -17.71
N GLY A 479 10.74 -4.43 -17.90
CA GLY A 479 12.09 -4.04 -18.32
C GLY A 479 13.19 -4.47 -17.34
N MET A 480 12.89 -4.50 -16.02
CA MET A 480 13.82 -4.98 -14.99
C MET A 480 13.89 -6.52 -14.95
N SER A 481 12.76 -7.20 -15.02
CA SER A 481 12.68 -8.66 -14.85
C SER A 481 12.98 -9.46 -16.13
N TYR A 482 12.67 -8.92 -17.31
CA TYR A 482 12.83 -9.63 -18.58
C TYR A 482 14.28 -9.98 -18.95
N PRO A 483 15.28 -9.08 -18.77
CA PRO A 483 16.68 -9.44 -19.00
C PRO A 483 17.16 -10.63 -18.14
N LEU A 484 16.75 -10.66 -16.87
CA LEU A 484 17.06 -11.77 -15.95
C LEU A 484 16.41 -13.08 -16.43
N SER A 485 15.16 -13.01 -16.89
CA SER A 485 14.46 -14.16 -17.46
C SER A 485 15.14 -14.70 -18.71
N ILE A 486 15.78 -13.85 -19.54
CA ILE A 486 16.57 -14.29 -20.69
C ILE A 486 17.82 -15.02 -20.19
N VAL A 487 18.50 -14.49 -19.17
CA VAL A 487 19.69 -15.12 -18.56
C VAL A 487 19.32 -16.49 -18.01
N ALA A 488 18.24 -16.60 -17.23
CA ALA A 488 17.74 -17.87 -16.69
C ALA A 488 17.54 -18.92 -17.78
N ARG A 489 16.80 -18.56 -18.84
CA ARG A 489 16.56 -19.47 -19.98
C ARG A 489 17.84 -19.88 -20.73
N LYS A 490 18.80 -18.98 -20.90
CA LYS A 490 20.09 -19.30 -21.53
C LYS A 490 20.90 -20.26 -20.66
N LEU A 491 20.92 -20.06 -19.34
CA LEU A 491 21.58 -20.95 -18.39
C LEU A 491 20.95 -22.35 -18.42
N GLU A 492 19.62 -22.42 -18.38
CA GLU A 492 18.88 -23.68 -18.42
C GLU A 492 19.18 -24.48 -19.71
N ARG A 493 19.16 -23.82 -20.87
CA ARG A 493 19.49 -24.44 -22.15
C ARG A 493 20.91 -24.98 -22.20
N LYS A 494 21.88 -24.18 -21.71
CA LYS A 494 23.29 -24.59 -21.66
C LYS A 494 23.53 -25.82 -20.77
N LEU A 495 22.77 -25.90 -19.66
CA LEU A 495 22.90 -27.02 -18.71
C LEU A 495 22.21 -28.29 -19.19
N LYS A 496 21.09 -28.18 -19.93
CA LYS A 496 20.40 -29.31 -20.52
C LYS A 496 21.07 -29.86 -21.79
N GLY A 497 22.22 -29.31 -22.18
CA GLY A 497 22.96 -29.78 -23.35
C GLY A 497 22.26 -29.58 -24.71
N GLN A 498 21.23 -28.75 -24.74
CA GLN A 498 20.57 -28.37 -26.00
C GLN A 498 21.42 -27.26 -26.66
N LYS A 499 22.07 -27.61 -27.76
CA LYS A 499 22.75 -26.68 -28.66
C LYS A 499 21.79 -25.71 -29.36
#